data_ecd25a8ae4b4289595ec438cc42572b8
#
_entry.id   ecd25a8ae4b4289595ec438cc42572b8
#
_cell.length_a   1.000
_cell.length_b   1.000
_cell.length_c   1.000
_cell.angle_alpha   90.00
_cell.angle_beta   90.00
_cell.angle_gamma   90.00
#
_symmetry.space_group_name_H-M   'P 1'
#
loop_
_entity.id
_entity.type
_entity.pdbx_description
1 polymer ?
#
loop_
_entity_poly.entity_id
_entity_poly.type
_entity_poly.pdbx_seq_one_letter_code
_entity_poly.pdbx_strand_id
1 'polypeptide(L)'
;MTRYEMAQIVAKAMAKGANVDRLAAEFADELDSLGVRVAALEKKSDNVKITGQVRFSYKDADASKGIKEGDTGRLRTRIFVKGSVNEDWTYTGRFENNQYTNNNVGDDDVKLNWAFVSGRVGGIKMDAGRMDFTNAGGTVLDSRGDGVKLSYGDKIKVHGWALKGSDDLAKANGTFEHFMNDGDRVYVAGVGGQLGIVDAAVNYYKADMLADTEIYEVAAGVKLAKDLKLNGAYYHGDLKDSDLDKNGYLVGLTYAGAKAAKVGSWGLYANYSERPASTYLVPTALSGYATAPYTNVYDADGYKGFEVGANYTLAKNIVAGIKYFDLEAREGNEDAKTLWSEVVFTF
;
A
#
# COMPACT_ATOMS: atom_id res chain seq x y z
N MET A 1 -44.53 -28.38 -15.22
CA MET A 1 -43.20 -28.18 -14.58
C MET A 1 -42.84 -29.48 -13.90
N THR A 2 -41.73 -30.07 -14.27
CA THR A 2 -41.26 -31.32 -13.67
C THR A 2 -40.62 -31.06 -12.27
N ARG A 3 -40.53 -32.08 -11.44
CA ARG A 3 -39.84 -31.99 -10.13
C ARG A 3 -38.38 -31.51 -10.31
N TYR A 4 -37.74 -31.95 -11.38
CA TYR A 4 -36.38 -31.53 -11.76
C TYR A 4 -36.27 -30.04 -12.10
N GLU A 5 -37.24 -29.46 -12.82
CA GLU A 5 -37.28 -28.05 -13.12
C GLU A 5 -37.52 -27.20 -11.84
N MET A 6 -38.36 -27.71 -10.93
CA MET A 6 -38.56 -27.07 -9.61
C MET A 6 -37.28 -27.12 -8.77
N ALA A 7 -36.60 -28.27 -8.73
CA ALA A 7 -35.33 -28.42 -8.00
C ALA A 7 -34.25 -27.44 -8.52
N GLN A 8 -34.18 -27.22 -9.86
CA GLN A 8 -33.27 -26.21 -10.44
C GLN A 8 -33.61 -24.77 -10.00
N ILE A 9 -34.91 -24.45 -9.87
CA ILE A 9 -35.33 -23.12 -9.37
C ILE A 9 -34.97 -22.96 -7.90
N VAL A 10 -35.21 -24.01 -7.09
CA VAL A 10 -34.83 -24.02 -5.67
C VAL A 10 -33.31 -23.86 -5.50
N ALA A 11 -32.52 -24.60 -6.28
CA ALA A 11 -31.07 -24.49 -6.29
C ALA A 11 -30.60 -23.06 -6.60
N LYS A 12 -31.18 -22.40 -7.62
CA LYS A 12 -30.86 -21.02 -7.98
C LYS A 12 -31.27 -20.01 -6.91
N ALA A 13 -32.38 -20.27 -6.21
CA ALA A 13 -32.85 -19.42 -5.12
C ALA A 13 -31.93 -19.55 -3.88
N MET A 14 -31.48 -20.77 -3.55
CA MET A 14 -30.49 -21.04 -2.50
C MET A 14 -29.15 -20.33 -2.78
N ALA A 15 -28.66 -20.43 -4.01
CA ALA A 15 -27.43 -19.76 -4.45
C ALA A 15 -27.50 -18.22 -4.34
N LYS A 16 -28.71 -17.65 -4.36
CA LYS A 16 -28.96 -16.21 -4.16
C LYS A 16 -29.24 -15.85 -2.71
N GLY A 17 -29.12 -16.80 -1.77
CA GLY A 17 -29.35 -16.56 -0.35
C GLY A 17 -30.83 -16.47 0.07
N ALA A 18 -31.77 -16.93 -0.75
CA ALA A 18 -33.17 -17.01 -0.37
C ALA A 18 -33.40 -18.14 0.65
N ASN A 19 -34.21 -17.88 1.68
CA ASN A 19 -34.63 -18.92 2.59
C ASN A 19 -35.68 -19.80 1.90
N VAL A 20 -35.26 -21.00 1.50
CA VAL A 20 -36.09 -22.01 0.82
C VAL A 20 -36.01 -23.38 1.51
N ASP A 21 -35.70 -23.41 2.81
CA ASP A 21 -35.39 -24.63 3.57
C ASP A 21 -36.47 -25.71 3.41
N ARG A 22 -37.76 -25.33 3.45
CA ARG A 22 -38.87 -26.25 3.26
C ARG A 22 -38.90 -26.88 1.86
N LEU A 23 -38.67 -26.08 0.83
CA LEU A 23 -38.59 -26.57 -0.55
C LEU A 23 -37.33 -27.38 -0.80
N ALA A 24 -36.20 -26.98 -0.20
CA ALA A 24 -34.95 -27.75 -0.25
C ALA A 24 -35.12 -29.14 0.37
N ALA A 25 -35.85 -29.26 1.47
CA ALA A 25 -36.15 -30.55 2.09
C ALA A 25 -37.10 -31.41 1.23
N GLU A 26 -38.10 -30.81 0.57
CA GLU A 26 -39.06 -31.51 -0.30
C GLU A 26 -38.42 -32.01 -1.62
N PHE A 27 -37.41 -31.31 -2.14
CA PHE A 27 -36.68 -31.64 -3.36
C PHE A 27 -35.29 -32.19 -3.10
N ALA A 28 -35.00 -32.73 -1.90
CA ALA A 28 -33.67 -33.16 -1.48
C ALA A 28 -33.04 -34.20 -2.44
N ASP A 29 -33.81 -35.17 -2.90
CA ASP A 29 -33.34 -36.23 -3.78
C ASP A 29 -32.98 -35.70 -5.18
N GLU A 30 -33.83 -34.80 -5.71
CA GLU A 30 -33.56 -34.15 -6.99
C GLU A 30 -32.42 -33.20 -6.93
N LEU A 31 -32.28 -32.46 -5.82
CA LEU A 31 -31.14 -31.57 -5.54
C LEU A 31 -29.85 -32.35 -5.39
N ASP A 32 -29.86 -33.52 -4.75
CA ASP A 32 -28.68 -34.41 -4.63
C ASP A 32 -28.29 -34.98 -6.01
N SER A 33 -29.28 -35.40 -6.82
CA SER A 33 -29.05 -35.92 -8.17
C SER A 33 -28.61 -34.85 -9.18
N LEU A 34 -28.95 -33.56 -8.97
CA LEU A 34 -28.45 -32.42 -9.74
C LEU A 34 -27.02 -32.01 -9.29
N GLY A 35 -26.43 -32.71 -8.34
CA GLY A 35 -25.14 -32.37 -7.81
C GLY A 35 -25.16 -31.08 -6.98
N VAL A 36 -26.31 -30.70 -6.43
CA VAL A 36 -26.48 -29.56 -5.53
C VAL A 36 -25.87 -29.84 -4.12
N ARG A 37 -25.06 -30.84 -3.97
CA ARG A 37 -23.91 -30.84 -3.05
C ARG A 37 -23.00 -29.61 -3.25
N VAL A 38 -23.32 -28.85 -4.27
CA VAL A 38 -22.64 -27.66 -4.76
C VAL A 38 -22.55 -26.57 -3.70
N ALA A 39 -23.51 -26.33 -2.83
CA ALA A 39 -23.35 -25.28 -1.80
C ALA A 39 -22.29 -25.62 -0.73
N ALA A 40 -22.08 -26.91 -0.45
CA ALA A 40 -20.97 -27.34 0.40
C ALA A 40 -19.64 -27.48 -0.37
N LEU A 41 -19.71 -27.78 -1.69
CA LEU A 41 -18.56 -27.82 -2.57
C LEU A 41 -18.18 -26.43 -3.08
N GLU A 42 -19.12 -25.53 -3.33
CA GLU A 42 -18.85 -24.10 -3.62
C GLU A 42 -18.20 -23.40 -2.41
N LYS A 43 -18.61 -23.68 -1.19
CA LYS A 43 -17.87 -23.26 0.00
C LYS A 43 -16.47 -23.86 0.10
N LYS A 44 -16.21 -25.00 -0.52
CA LYS A 44 -14.89 -25.65 -0.54
C LYS A 44 -14.10 -25.40 -1.83
N SER A 45 -14.75 -25.12 -2.95
CA SER A 45 -14.06 -24.89 -4.23
C SER A 45 -13.46 -23.50 -4.34
N ASP A 46 -13.95 -22.50 -3.59
CA ASP A 46 -13.45 -21.14 -3.57
C ASP A 46 -12.50 -20.85 -2.37
N ASN A 47 -11.77 -21.86 -1.91
CA ASN A 47 -10.75 -21.64 -0.88
C ASN A 47 -9.60 -20.75 -1.36
N VAL A 48 -9.45 -20.56 -2.67
CA VAL A 48 -8.40 -19.74 -3.28
C VAL A 48 -9.02 -18.72 -4.22
N LYS A 49 -8.83 -17.43 -3.94
CA LYS A 49 -9.16 -16.33 -4.84
C LYS A 49 -7.90 -15.81 -5.50
N ILE A 50 -7.97 -15.64 -6.82
CA ILE A 50 -6.92 -15.05 -7.62
C ILE A 50 -7.45 -13.72 -8.15
N THR A 51 -6.67 -12.66 -7.95
CA THR A 51 -6.93 -11.32 -8.50
C THR A 51 -5.64 -10.78 -9.07
N GLY A 52 -5.72 -9.73 -9.87
CA GLY A 52 -4.51 -9.21 -10.47
C GLY A 52 -4.53 -7.71 -10.70
N GLN A 53 -3.35 -7.18 -10.96
CA GLN A 53 -3.12 -5.80 -11.32
C GLN A 53 -2.05 -5.72 -12.39
N VAL A 54 -2.33 -5.00 -13.47
CA VAL A 54 -1.31 -4.58 -14.45
C VAL A 54 -1.20 -3.06 -14.39
N ARG A 55 0.01 -2.54 -14.30
CA ARG A 55 0.29 -1.11 -14.28
C ARG A 55 1.30 -0.77 -15.35
N PHE A 56 0.91 0.07 -16.28
CA PHE A 56 1.81 0.81 -17.15
C PHE A 56 2.16 2.13 -16.47
N SER A 57 3.42 2.45 -16.36
CA SER A 57 3.86 3.71 -15.78
C SER A 57 5.03 4.28 -16.57
N TYR A 58 5.10 5.61 -16.59
CA TYR A 58 6.20 6.37 -17.16
C TYR A 58 6.64 7.41 -16.13
N LYS A 59 7.94 7.46 -15.89
CA LYS A 59 8.61 8.40 -15.02
C LYS A 59 9.57 9.21 -15.88
N ASP A 60 9.51 10.53 -15.79
CA ASP A 60 10.46 11.45 -16.36
C ASP A 60 11.01 12.33 -15.24
N ALA A 61 12.33 12.38 -15.12
CA ALA A 61 13.02 13.11 -14.07
C ALA A 61 14.07 14.04 -14.67
N ASP A 62 13.96 15.31 -14.31
CA ASP A 62 14.95 16.36 -14.53
C ASP A 62 15.56 16.71 -13.17
N ALA A 63 16.88 16.64 -13.05
CA ALA A 63 17.55 16.76 -11.76
C ALA A 63 18.92 17.41 -11.89
N SER A 64 19.42 17.96 -10.79
CA SER A 64 20.74 18.55 -10.70
C SER A 64 21.83 17.54 -11.03
N LYS A 65 22.95 18.06 -11.54
CA LYS A 65 24.12 17.24 -11.96
C LYS A 65 24.57 16.29 -10.85
N GLY A 66 24.73 15.03 -11.21
CA GLY A 66 25.13 13.95 -10.31
C GLY A 66 23.95 13.12 -9.76
N ILE A 67 22.73 13.63 -9.86
CA ILE A 67 21.51 12.89 -9.56
C ILE A 67 21.06 12.14 -10.82
N LYS A 68 20.50 10.93 -10.66
CA LYS A 68 20.02 10.14 -11.79
C LYS A 68 18.80 10.80 -12.41
N GLU A 69 19.00 11.40 -13.56
CA GLU A 69 17.96 11.98 -14.43
C GLU A 69 17.52 10.99 -15.51
N GLY A 70 16.47 11.32 -16.24
CA GLY A 70 16.00 10.62 -17.43
C GLY A 70 14.67 9.93 -17.25
N ASP A 71 14.25 9.28 -18.33
CA ASP A 71 12.95 8.67 -18.42
C ASP A 71 12.98 7.15 -18.19
N THR A 72 11.89 6.61 -17.68
CA THR A 72 11.73 5.18 -17.45
C THR A 72 10.28 4.76 -17.65
N GLY A 73 10.05 3.94 -18.66
CA GLY A 73 8.78 3.23 -18.84
C GLY A 73 8.81 1.89 -18.11
N ARG A 74 7.71 1.51 -17.44
CA ARG A 74 7.61 0.26 -16.69
C ARG A 74 6.26 -0.38 -16.85
N LEU A 75 6.25 -1.67 -17.18
CA LEU A 75 5.11 -2.56 -17.06
C LEU A 75 5.29 -3.41 -15.79
N ARG A 76 4.36 -3.30 -14.85
CA ARG A 76 4.34 -4.13 -13.64
C ARG A 76 3.10 -5.02 -13.63
N THR A 77 3.31 -6.31 -13.52
CA THR A 77 2.24 -7.30 -13.35
C THR A 77 2.29 -7.85 -11.93
N ARG A 78 1.13 -7.89 -11.28
CA ARG A 78 0.93 -8.47 -9.94
C ARG A 78 -0.22 -9.46 -9.97
N ILE A 79 0.02 -10.65 -9.46
CA ILE A 79 -1.00 -11.67 -9.23
C ILE A 79 -1.08 -11.92 -7.73
N PHE A 80 -2.28 -11.78 -7.17
CA PHE A 80 -2.55 -12.03 -5.77
C PHE A 80 -3.28 -13.35 -5.64
N VAL A 81 -2.80 -14.19 -4.73
CA VAL A 81 -3.42 -15.45 -4.36
C VAL A 81 -3.81 -15.36 -2.90
N LYS A 82 -5.09 -15.49 -2.60
CA LYS A 82 -5.61 -15.49 -1.23
C LYS A 82 -6.33 -16.80 -0.96
N GLY A 83 -5.81 -17.58 -0.02
CA GLY A 83 -6.35 -18.87 0.38
C GLY A 83 -6.90 -18.85 1.82
N SER A 84 -8.05 -19.49 2.07
CA SER A 84 -8.53 -19.73 3.41
C SER A 84 -7.77 -20.93 4.01
N VAL A 85 -7.09 -20.72 5.14
CA VAL A 85 -6.43 -21.80 5.90
C VAL A 85 -7.47 -22.52 6.77
N ASN A 86 -8.31 -21.75 7.44
CA ASN A 86 -9.48 -22.20 8.20
C ASN A 86 -10.45 -21.00 8.36
N GLU A 87 -11.42 -21.09 9.27
CA GLU A 87 -12.43 -20.04 9.50
C GLU A 87 -11.81 -18.71 9.98
N ASP A 88 -10.70 -18.77 10.73
CA ASP A 88 -10.06 -17.61 11.35
C ASP A 88 -8.82 -17.12 10.61
N TRP A 89 -8.20 -17.95 9.77
CA TRP A 89 -6.90 -17.67 9.16
C TRP A 89 -6.92 -17.74 7.64
N THR A 90 -6.26 -16.79 7.02
CA THR A 90 -6.06 -16.71 5.56
C THR A 90 -4.59 -16.58 5.23
N TYR A 91 -4.16 -17.19 4.14
CA TYR A 91 -2.86 -16.95 3.51
C TYR A 91 -3.01 -15.95 2.37
N THR A 92 -2.03 -15.06 2.21
CA THR A 92 -1.95 -14.14 1.06
C THR A 92 -0.55 -14.20 0.45
N GLY A 93 -0.51 -14.49 -0.86
CA GLY A 93 0.70 -14.42 -1.68
C GLY A 93 0.56 -13.36 -2.77
N ARG A 94 1.67 -12.71 -3.15
CA ARG A 94 1.76 -11.80 -4.31
C ARG A 94 2.95 -12.17 -5.15
N PHE A 95 2.68 -12.55 -6.39
CA PHE A 95 3.69 -12.67 -7.43
C PHE A 95 3.81 -11.33 -8.17
N GLU A 96 5.02 -10.91 -8.48
CA GLU A 96 5.28 -9.66 -9.17
C GLU A 96 6.36 -9.84 -10.22
N ASN A 97 6.12 -9.27 -11.40
CA ASN A 97 7.10 -9.12 -12.48
C ASN A 97 7.14 -7.65 -12.89
N ASN A 98 8.32 -7.15 -13.23
CA ASN A 98 8.55 -5.79 -13.70
C ASN A 98 9.34 -5.83 -15.01
N GLN A 99 8.84 -5.15 -16.03
CA GLN A 99 9.49 -4.98 -17.31
C GLN A 99 9.74 -3.50 -17.56
N TYR A 100 10.97 -3.14 -17.92
CA TYR A 100 11.37 -1.76 -18.19
C TYR A 100 11.53 -1.58 -19.70
N THR A 101 11.01 -0.48 -20.26
CA THR A 101 10.92 -0.28 -21.71
C THR A 101 12.14 0.40 -22.32
N ASN A 102 12.95 1.11 -21.52
CA ASN A 102 14.03 1.95 -22.05
C ASN A 102 15.43 1.33 -21.95
N ASN A 103 15.68 0.31 -21.16
CA ASN A 103 17.07 -0.11 -20.91
C ASN A 103 17.33 -1.58 -20.76
N ASN A 104 16.56 -2.39 -21.16
CA ASN A 104 16.69 -3.82 -21.20
C ASN A 104 15.33 -4.44 -21.13
N VAL A 105 15.17 -5.28 -22.04
CA VAL A 105 14.32 -6.42 -22.05
C VAL A 105 14.06 -6.88 -20.64
N GLY A 106 12.84 -6.87 -20.26
CA GLY A 106 12.27 -7.11 -18.97
C GLY A 106 13.00 -8.05 -18.01
N ASP A 107 12.74 -7.82 -16.78
CA ASP A 107 13.03 -8.77 -15.72
C ASP A 107 12.17 -10.02 -16.00
N ASP A 108 12.79 -11.10 -16.50
CA ASP A 108 12.10 -12.37 -16.76
C ASP A 108 11.72 -13.06 -15.45
N ASP A 109 12.20 -12.55 -14.31
CA ASP A 109 11.96 -13.14 -13.01
C ASP A 109 10.58 -12.77 -12.47
N VAL A 110 9.85 -13.77 -12.01
CA VAL A 110 8.64 -13.62 -11.21
C VAL A 110 8.99 -13.82 -9.75
N LYS A 111 8.88 -12.77 -8.94
CA LYS A 111 9.21 -12.81 -7.52
C LYS A 111 7.96 -13.01 -6.66
N LEU A 112 8.04 -13.90 -5.66
CA LEU A 112 7.04 -14.01 -4.61
C LEU A 112 7.29 -12.91 -3.57
N ASN A 113 6.64 -11.76 -3.79
CA ASN A 113 6.88 -10.55 -3.02
C ASN A 113 6.09 -10.51 -1.69
N TRP A 114 4.94 -11.19 -1.61
CA TRP A 114 4.22 -11.41 -0.36
C TRP A 114 4.02 -12.89 -0.12
N ALA A 115 4.15 -13.27 1.13
CA ALA A 115 3.88 -14.60 1.64
C ALA A 115 3.58 -14.49 3.14
N PHE A 116 2.33 -14.24 3.51
CA PHE A 116 1.96 -14.03 4.91
C PHE A 116 0.59 -14.63 5.25
N VAL A 117 0.38 -14.85 6.51
CA VAL A 117 -0.90 -15.29 7.08
C VAL A 117 -1.54 -14.15 7.86
N SER A 118 -2.86 -14.06 7.77
CA SER A 118 -3.68 -13.10 8.51
C SER A 118 -4.72 -13.84 9.32
N GLY A 119 -4.90 -13.45 10.58
CA GLY A 119 -5.90 -14.07 11.44
C GLY A 119 -6.12 -13.30 12.74
N ARG A 120 -6.74 -13.96 13.71
CA ARG A 120 -6.96 -13.41 15.04
C ARG A 120 -6.46 -14.36 16.11
N VAL A 121 -5.82 -13.79 17.13
CA VAL A 121 -5.42 -14.51 18.35
C VAL A 121 -6.07 -13.78 19.52
N GLY A 122 -7.09 -14.39 20.11
CA GLY A 122 -7.99 -13.73 21.07
C GLY A 122 -8.60 -12.45 20.51
N GLY A 123 -8.71 -11.40 20.68
CA GLY A 123 -9.26 -10.20 20.02
C GLY A 123 -8.25 -9.45 19.11
N ILE A 124 -6.99 -9.86 19.13
CA ILE A 124 -5.90 -9.18 18.40
C ILE A 124 -5.87 -9.70 16.97
N LYS A 125 -5.91 -8.80 16.00
CA LYS A 125 -5.61 -9.11 14.60
C LYS A 125 -4.11 -9.24 14.44
N MET A 126 -3.67 -10.29 13.74
CA MET A 126 -2.28 -10.56 13.43
C MET A 126 -2.10 -10.81 11.94
N ASP A 127 -1.08 -10.17 11.35
CA ASP A 127 -0.53 -10.51 10.04
C ASP A 127 0.93 -10.90 10.26
N ALA A 128 1.38 -12.06 9.75
CA ALA A 128 2.73 -12.57 9.98
C ALA A 128 3.33 -13.18 8.72
N GLY A 129 4.55 -12.80 8.37
CA GLY A 129 5.30 -13.24 7.19
C GLY A 129 5.87 -12.08 6.40
N ARG A 130 6.13 -12.32 5.10
CA ARG A 130 6.63 -11.30 4.17
C ARG A 130 5.48 -10.47 3.62
N MET A 131 5.50 -9.15 3.87
CA MET A 131 4.46 -8.23 3.43
C MET A 131 4.98 -6.79 3.34
N ASP A 132 4.20 -5.88 2.75
CA ASP A 132 4.54 -4.47 2.80
C ASP A 132 4.17 -3.89 4.18
N PHE A 133 5.09 -3.13 4.76
CA PHE A 133 4.93 -2.36 6.00
C PHE A 133 4.83 -0.88 5.63
N THR A 134 3.61 -0.37 5.63
CA THR A 134 3.34 1.01 5.23
C THR A 134 2.48 1.66 6.30
N ASN A 135 2.95 2.77 6.87
CA ASN A 135 2.13 3.58 7.77
C ASN A 135 1.06 4.35 7.00
N ALA A 136 0.10 4.93 7.70
CA ALA A 136 -0.97 5.73 7.09
C ALA A 136 -0.36 6.89 6.27
N GLY A 137 -0.53 6.83 4.94
CA GLY A 137 0.04 7.79 4.01
C GLY A 137 1.47 7.47 3.52
N GLY A 138 2.15 6.44 4.06
CA GLY A 138 3.49 6.04 3.62
C GLY A 138 4.55 7.13 3.77
N THR A 139 4.40 8.00 4.75
CA THR A 139 5.24 9.20 4.89
C THR A 139 6.55 8.93 5.62
N VAL A 140 6.59 7.91 6.47
CA VAL A 140 7.80 7.49 7.21
C VAL A 140 8.33 6.18 6.66
N LEU A 141 7.46 5.18 6.52
CA LEU A 141 7.83 3.84 6.10
C LEU A 141 6.84 3.31 5.07
N ASP A 142 7.34 2.94 3.90
CA ASP A 142 6.66 2.15 2.88
C ASP A 142 7.64 1.14 2.28
N SER A 143 7.67 -0.04 2.88
CA SER A 143 8.69 -1.00 2.60
C SER A 143 8.21 -2.42 2.78
N ARG A 144 8.84 -3.35 2.09
CA ARG A 144 8.65 -4.78 2.30
C ARG A 144 9.60 -5.30 3.36
N GLY A 145 9.10 -6.21 4.20
CA GLY A 145 9.90 -6.89 5.21
C GLY A 145 9.30 -8.20 5.63
N ASP A 146 10.07 -8.95 6.37
CA ASP A 146 9.64 -10.17 7.05
C ASP A 146 9.32 -9.82 8.51
N GLY A 147 8.09 -10.06 8.94
CA GLY A 147 7.72 -9.65 10.28
C GLY A 147 6.29 -9.90 10.68
N VAL A 148 5.87 -9.19 11.70
CA VAL A 148 4.54 -9.31 12.31
C VAL A 148 3.93 -7.93 12.49
N LYS A 149 2.64 -7.82 12.16
CA LYS A 149 1.77 -6.70 12.52
C LYS A 149 0.70 -7.18 13.47
N LEU A 150 0.53 -6.48 14.56
CA LEU A 150 -0.53 -6.68 15.53
C LEU A 150 -1.41 -5.45 15.59
N SER A 151 -2.71 -5.62 15.72
CA SER A 151 -3.64 -4.51 15.96
C SER A 151 -4.84 -4.94 16.79
N TYR A 152 -5.34 -3.99 17.60
CA TYR A 152 -6.49 -4.17 18.46
C TYR A 152 -7.35 -2.91 18.48
N GLY A 153 -8.66 -3.06 18.52
CA GLY A 153 -9.64 -1.98 18.56
C GLY A 153 -10.39 -1.80 17.24
N ASP A 154 -11.43 -0.99 17.29
CA ASP A 154 -12.33 -0.69 16.15
C ASP A 154 -12.23 0.76 15.68
N LYS A 155 -12.87 1.69 16.39
CA LYS A 155 -12.83 3.13 16.08
C LYS A 155 -11.49 3.75 16.40
N ILE A 156 -10.92 3.37 17.53
CA ILE A 156 -9.56 3.68 17.92
C ILE A 156 -8.81 2.35 17.90
N LYS A 157 -7.68 2.31 17.20
CA LYS A 157 -6.84 1.13 17.03
C LYS A 157 -5.47 1.42 17.60
N VAL A 158 -5.00 0.52 18.45
CA VAL A 158 -3.58 0.43 18.78
C VAL A 158 -2.94 -0.61 17.88
N HIS A 159 -1.70 -0.37 17.47
CA HIS A 159 -0.96 -1.32 16.64
C HIS A 159 0.50 -1.37 17.03
N GLY A 160 1.11 -2.48 16.74
CA GLY A 160 2.55 -2.69 16.88
C GLY A 160 3.07 -3.57 15.77
N TRP A 161 4.24 -3.23 15.23
CA TRP A 161 4.92 -3.98 14.18
C TRP A 161 6.35 -4.27 14.60
N ALA A 162 6.83 -5.42 14.17
CA ALA A 162 8.24 -5.76 14.20
C ALA A 162 8.60 -6.37 12.85
N LEU A 163 9.57 -5.80 12.17
CA LEU A 163 10.00 -6.27 10.86
C LEU A 163 11.51 -6.24 10.71
N LYS A 164 11.99 -7.14 9.86
CA LYS A 164 13.33 -7.14 9.28
C LYS A 164 13.19 -6.70 7.82
N GLY A 165 14.02 -5.80 7.36
CA GLY A 165 14.07 -5.37 5.96
C GLY A 165 14.35 -6.55 5.03
N SER A 166 13.82 -6.50 3.81
CA SER A 166 14.16 -7.47 2.76
C SER A 166 15.16 -6.86 1.79
N ASP A 167 15.97 -7.72 1.14
CA ASP A 167 17.03 -7.33 0.16
C ASP A 167 16.55 -6.34 -0.93
N ASP A 168 15.26 -6.34 -1.25
CA ASP A 168 14.68 -5.43 -2.24
C ASP A 168 14.66 -3.96 -1.78
N LEU A 169 14.84 -3.70 -0.49
CA LEU A 169 14.92 -2.36 0.07
C LEU A 169 16.26 -1.68 -0.16
N ALA A 170 17.34 -2.42 0.03
CA ALA A 170 18.68 -1.93 -0.19
C ALA A 170 18.96 -1.59 -1.67
N LYS A 171 18.21 -2.21 -2.60
CA LYS A 171 18.41 -2.07 -4.05
C LYS A 171 17.47 -1.08 -4.73
N ALA A 172 16.46 -0.56 -4.04
CA ALA A 172 15.38 0.17 -4.70
C ALA A 172 15.79 1.53 -5.29
N ASN A 173 16.79 2.20 -4.75
CA ASN A 173 17.44 3.37 -5.35
C ASN A 173 18.74 3.60 -4.56
N GLY A 174 19.88 3.56 -5.14
CA GLY A 174 21.21 3.72 -4.49
C GLY A 174 21.38 4.86 -3.47
N THR A 175 20.33 5.56 -3.16
CA THR A 175 20.21 6.63 -2.18
C THR A 175 19.75 6.12 -0.80
N PHE A 176 19.13 4.93 -0.71
CA PHE A 176 18.59 4.37 0.54
C PHE A 176 19.44 3.25 1.14
N GLU A 177 20.54 2.87 0.50
CA GLU A 177 21.47 1.87 1.03
C GLU A 177 22.00 2.19 2.43
N HIS A 178 21.88 3.47 2.84
CA HIS A 178 22.32 3.95 4.15
C HIS A 178 21.26 3.81 5.24
N PHE A 179 19.98 3.61 4.88
CA PHE A 179 18.90 3.59 5.86
C PHE A 179 18.44 2.19 6.27
N MET A 180 18.54 1.19 5.39
CA MET A 180 18.11 -0.16 5.73
C MET A 180 18.97 -1.20 4.99
N ASN A 181 19.89 -1.83 5.70
CA ASN A 181 20.64 -2.98 5.22
C ASN A 181 19.86 -4.28 5.42
N ASP A 182 20.27 -5.34 4.73
CA ASP A 182 19.79 -6.69 4.99
C ASP A 182 20.06 -7.07 6.44
N GLY A 183 19.01 -7.23 7.21
CA GLY A 183 19.08 -7.58 8.62
C GLY A 183 18.67 -6.48 9.59
N ASP A 184 18.53 -5.25 9.14
CA ASP A 184 18.04 -4.14 9.95
C ASP A 184 16.64 -4.42 10.47
N ARG A 185 16.38 -3.98 11.68
CA ARG A 185 15.09 -4.18 12.36
C ARG A 185 14.38 -2.87 12.55
N VAL A 186 13.09 -2.87 12.28
CA VAL A 186 12.21 -1.73 12.55
C VAL A 186 11.07 -2.19 13.47
N TYR A 187 10.85 -1.42 14.50
CA TYR A 187 9.73 -1.56 15.42
C TYR A 187 8.83 -0.34 15.29
N VAL A 188 7.53 -0.58 15.24
CA VAL A 188 6.53 0.48 15.17
C VAL A 188 5.49 0.26 16.26
N ALA A 189 5.13 1.31 16.96
CA ALA A 189 4.00 1.32 17.88
C ALA A 189 3.15 2.54 17.62
N GLY A 190 1.83 2.41 17.65
CA GLY A 190 0.98 3.54 17.37
C GLY A 190 -0.46 3.36 17.81
N VAL A 191 -1.14 4.49 17.82
CA VAL A 191 -2.57 4.59 18.08
C VAL A 191 -3.19 5.57 17.10
N GLY A 192 -4.34 5.24 16.56
CA GLY A 192 -5.04 6.13 15.64
C GLY A 192 -6.50 5.74 15.49
N GLY A 193 -7.28 6.67 14.96
CA GLY A 193 -8.70 6.45 14.76
C GLY A 193 -9.43 7.65 14.21
N GLN A 194 -10.72 7.47 13.96
CA GLN A 194 -11.60 8.51 13.45
C GLN A 194 -12.49 9.03 14.58
N LEU A 195 -12.46 10.36 14.81
CA LEU A 195 -13.24 11.09 15.78
C LEU A 195 -14.07 12.14 15.05
N GLY A 196 -15.28 11.76 14.65
CA GLY A 196 -16.16 12.62 13.86
C GLY A 196 -15.58 12.92 12.47
N ILE A 197 -15.32 14.21 12.19
CA ILE A 197 -14.73 14.68 10.93
C ILE A 197 -13.18 14.61 10.90
N VAL A 198 -12.57 14.28 12.05
CA VAL A 198 -11.11 14.21 12.21
C VAL A 198 -10.69 12.75 12.25
N ASP A 199 -9.70 12.38 11.48
CA ASP A 199 -8.90 11.19 11.68
C ASP A 199 -7.51 11.61 12.19
N ALA A 200 -6.99 10.91 13.19
CA ALA A 200 -5.70 11.23 13.78
C ALA A 200 -4.95 9.95 14.16
N ALA A 201 -3.64 10.03 14.12
CA ALA A 201 -2.74 8.97 14.55
C ALA A 201 -1.47 9.53 15.20
N VAL A 202 -0.95 8.80 16.16
CA VAL A 202 0.38 9.00 16.74
C VAL A 202 1.13 7.69 16.56
N ASN A 203 2.33 7.78 16.00
CA ASN A 203 3.20 6.63 15.76
C ASN A 203 4.61 6.90 16.29
N TYR A 204 5.22 5.86 16.80
CA TYR A 204 6.64 5.80 17.16
C TYR A 204 7.31 4.71 16.33
N TYR A 205 8.46 5.04 15.77
CA TYR A 205 9.31 4.15 15.00
C TYR A 205 10.67 4.07 15.66
N LYS A 206 11.19 2.88 15.81
CA LYS A 206 12.58 2.63 16.17
C LYS A 206 13.20 1.74 15.12
N ALA A 207 14.27 2.20 14.51
CA ALA A 207 15.03 1.46 13.52
C ALA A 207 16.44 1.22 14.03
N ASP A 208 16.79 -0.05 14.22
CA ASP A 208 18.16 -0.49 14.50
C ASP A 208 18.87 -0.65 13.15
N MET A 209 19.61 0.37 12.75
CA MET A 209 20.30 0.51 11.46
C MET A 209 21.77 0.82 11.70
N LEU A 210 22.53 1.17 10.63
CA LEU A 210 23.92 1.67 10.78
C LEU A 210 24.02 2.84 11.77
N ALA A 211 22.96 3.69 11.80
CA ALA A 211 22.74 4.66 12.87
C ALA A 211 21.33 4.45 13.43
N ASP A 212 21.23 4.16 14.72
CA ASP A 212 19.94 4.01 15.38
C ASP A 212 19.07 5.25 15.15
N THR A 213 17.83 5.05 14.73
CA THR A 213 16.90 6.13 14.43
C THR A 213 15.61 5.95 15.21
N GLU A 214 15.16 6.99 15.85
CA GLU A 214 13.84 7.07 16.50
C GLU A 214 13.01 8.18 15.84
N ILE A 215 11.76 7.88 15.46
CA ILE A 215 10.87 8.85 14.83
C ILE A 215 9.53 8.86 15.55
N TYR A 216 9.06 10.05 15.89
CA TYR A 216 7.70 10.31 16.39
C TYR A 216 6.91 11.00 15.29
N GLU A 217 5.74 10.49 14.99
CA GLU A 217 4.80 11.04 13.99
C GLU A 217 3.48 11.37 14.67
N VAL A 218 2.99 12.58 14.43
CA VAL A 218 1.60 12.97 14.73
C VAL A 218 0.96 13.38 13.42
N ALA A 219 -0.06 12.63 12.99
CA ALA A 219 -0.76 12.89 11.75
C ALA A 219 -2.26 13.12 12.00
N ALA A 220 -2.86 14.04 11.25
CA ALA A 220 -4.28 14.30 11.31
C ALA A 220 -4.85 14.64 9.93
N GLY A 221 -6.10 14.28 9.72
CA GLY A 221 -6.89 14.65 8.57
C GLY A 221 -8.25 15.19 9.00
N VAL A 222 -8.68 16.29 8.40
CA VAL A 222 -9.95 16.95 8.72
C VAL A 222 -10.79 17.06 7.45
N LYS A 223 -12.02 16.52 7.48
CA LYS A 223 -12.98 16.68 6.40
C LYS A 223 -13.57 18.09 6.47
N LEU A 224 -13.14 18.97 5.56
CA LEU A 224 -13.66 20.34 5.46
C LEU A 224 -14.99 20.39 4.73
N ALA A 225 -15.21 19.49 3.77
CA ALA A 225 -16.44 19.34 3.02
C ALA A 225 -16.62 17.86 2.60
N LYS A 226 -17.71 17.54 1.91
CA LYS A 226 -18.03 16.16 1.48
C LYS A 226 -16.87 15.48 0.78
N ASP A 227 -16.19 16.18 -0.13
CA ASP A 227 -15.13 15.63 -0.97
C ASP A 227 -13.78 16.36 -0.74
N LEU A 228 -13.67 17.23 0.27
CA LEU A 228 -12.46 18.01 0.56
C LEU A 228 -11.91 17.65 1.93
N LYS A 229 -10.64 17.26 1.97
CA LYS A 229 -9.92 16.89 3.18
C LYS A 229 -8.60 17.66 3.28
N LEU A 230 -8.35 18.29 4.42
CA LEU A 230 -7.06 18.82 4.81
C LEU A 230 -6.31 17.73 5.57
N ASN A 231 -5.06 17.49 5.22
CA ASN A 231 -4.17 16.55 5.88
C ASN A 231 -2.95 17.29 6.41
N GLY A 232 -2.43 16.85 7.54
CA GLY A 232 -1.19 17.37 8.10
C GLY A 232 -0.49 16.31 8.91
N ALA A 233 0.82 16.39 8.98
CA ALA A 233 1.64 15.57 9.84
C ALA A 233 2.86 16.35 10.34
N TYR A 234 3.26 16.08 11.55
CA TYR A 234 4.49 16.57 12.18
C TYR A 234 5.34 15.37 12.56
N TYR A 235 6.64 15.49 12.34
CA TYR A 235 7.62 14.45 12.57
C TYR A 235 8.74 15.01 13.45
N HIS A 236 9.14 14.22 14.43
CA HIS A 236 10.35 14.47 15.19
C HIS A 236 11.22 13.22 15.08
N GLY A 237 12.38 13.36 14.44
CA GLY A 237 13.34 12.28 14.23
C GLY A 237 14.60 12.52 15.06
N ASP A 238 15.15 11.46 15.64
CA ASP A 238 16.42 11.47 16.34
C ASP A 238 17.30 10.37 15.70
N LEU A 239 18.29 10.82 14.94
CA LEU A 239 19.32 9.96 14.36
C LEU A 239 20.55 10.05 15.26
N LYS A 240 20.97 8.92 15.80
CA LYS A 240 22.09 8.84 16.74
C LYS A 240 23.38 9.34 16.12
N ASP A 241 24.12 10.11 16.93
CA ASP A 241 25.43 10.67 16.56
C ASP A 241 25.37 11.57 15.30
N SER A 242 24.26 12.27 15.08
CA SER A 242 24.04 13.17 13.95
C SER A 242 23.63 14.57 14.40
N ASP A 243 24.11 15.59 13.67
CA ASP A 243 23.73 16.99 13.83
C ASP A 243 22.59 17.41 12.89
N LEU A 244 21.95 16.47 12.19
CA LEU A 244 20.84 16.74 11.29
C LEU A 244 19.63 17.33 12.02
N ASP A 245 18.86 18.14 11.32
CA ASP A 245 17.60 18.66 11.85
C ASP A 245 16.65 17.53 12.23
N LYS A 246 15.88 17.77 13.30
CA LYS A 246 15.00 16.74 13.90
C LYS A 246 13.53 16.91 13.57
N ASN A 247 13.13 18.07 13.04
CA ASN A 247 11.71 18.41 12.92
C ASN A 247 11.28 18.57 11.46
N GLY A 248 10.31 17.80 11.07
CA GLY A 248 9.72 17.85 9.73
C GLY A 248 8.21 17.96 9.76
N TYR A 249 7.62 18.38 8.65
CA TYR A 249 6.18 18.46 8.52
C TYR A 249 5.70 18.15 7.10
N LEU A 250 4.41 17.85 6.99
CA LEU A 250 3.66 17.72 5.77
C LEU A 250 2.31 18.41 5.94
N VAL A 251 1.88 19.15 4.93
CA VAL A 251 0.52 19.67 4.83
C VAL A 251 -0.02 19.40 3.44
N GLY A 252 -1.27 18.99 3.34
CA GLY A 252 -1.85 18.63 2.06
C GLY A 252 -3.35 18.79 2.01
N LEU A 253 -3.84 18.98 0.79
CA LEU A 253 -5.26 19.08 0.47
C LEU A 253 -5.62 17.98 -0.53
N THR A 254 -6.70 17.26 -0.25
CA THR A 254 -7.21 16.22 -1.15
C THR A 254 -8.66 16.53 -1.49
N TYR A 255 -8.98 16.54 -2.77
CA TYR A 255 -10.34 16.68 -3.28
C TYR A 255 -10.77 15.40 -3.99
N ALA A 256 -11.85 14.80 -3.51
CA ALA A 256 -12.47 13.58 -4.05
C ALA A 256 -11.48 12.39 -4.19
N GLY A 257 -11.52 11.66 -5.30
CA GLY A 257 -10.66 10.52 -5.62
C GLY A 257 -11.30 9.61 -6.66
N ALA A 258 -10.50 9.06 -7.56
CA ALA A 258 -10.95 8.04 -8.49
C ALA A 258 -11.36 6.77 -7.74
N LYS A 259 -12.50 6.20 -8.14
CA LYS A 259 -13.04 4.94 -7.62
C LYS A 259 -13.10 3.96 -8.78
N ALA A 260 -12.32 2.90 -8.77
CA ALA A 260 -12.19 1.94 -9.87
C ALA A 260 -13.53 1.36 -10.34
N ALA A 261 -14.50 1.19 -9.43
CA ALA A 261 -15.84 0.73 -9.76
C ALA A 261 -16.75 1.80 -10.39
N LYS A 262 -16.37 3.10 -10.33
CA LYS A 262 -17.21 4.23 -10.80
C LYS A 262 -16.52 4.98 -11.91
N VAL A 263 -16.89 4.66 -13.15
CA VAL A 263 -16.40 5.36 -14.37
C VAL A 263 -16.67 6.86 -14.26
N GLY A 264 -15.70 7.69 -14.67
CA GLY A 264 -15.78 9.15 -14.60
C GLY A 264 -15.51 9.74 -13.23
N SER A 265 -15.27 8.94 -12.18
CA SER A 265 -14.82 9.47 -10.90
C SER A 265 -13.37 9.94 -10.99
N TRP A 266 -13.07 11.05 -10.31
CA TRP A 266 -11.76 11.69 -10.35
C TRP A 266 -11.40 12.33 -9.02
N GLY A 267 -10.16 12.71 -8.86
CA GLY A 267 -9.68 13.44 -7.71
C GLY A 267 -8.39 14.20 -8.00
N LEU A 268 -8.12 15.16 -7.14
CA LEU A 268 -6.92 15.99 -7.13
C LEU A 268 -6.33 16.00 -5.73
N TYR A 269 -5.03 16.18 -5.64
CA TYR A 269 -4.38 16.48 -4.38
C TYR A 269 -3.14 17.34 -4.57
N ALA A 270 -2.78 18.06 -3.52
CA ALA A 270 -1.54 18.80 -3.42
C ALA A 270 -0.98 18.66 -2.01
N ASN A 271 0.31 18.38 -1.90
CA ASN A 271 1.04 18.28 -0.64
C ASN A 271 2.28 19.17 -0.71
N TYR A 272 2.62 19.77 0.40
CA TYR A 272 3.94 20.35 0.64
C TYR A 272 4.56 19.64 1.84
N SER A 273 5.84 19.38 1.77
CA SER A 273 6.58 18.76 2.87
C SER A 273 7.96 19.36 3.03
N GLU A 274 8.41 19.40 4.26
CA GLU A 274 9.80 19.64 4.64
C GLU A 274 10.23 18.53 5.59
N ARG A 275 11.20 17.74 5.14
CA ARG A 275 11.54 16.45 5.72
C ARG A 275 13.05 16.34 5.92
N PRO A 276 13.57 16.69 7.12
CA PRO A 276 14.93 16.32 7.49
C PRO A 276 15.16 14.80 7.35
N ALA A 277 16.39 14.41 7.05
CA ALA A 277 16.75 13.01 6.85
C ALA A 277 16.42 12.11 8.05
N SER A 278 16.47 12.66 9.25
CA SER A 278 16.10 11.99 10.51
C SER A 278 14.61 11.61 10.61
N THR A 279 13.72 12.21 9.79
CA THR A 279 12.25 12.12 9.96
C THR A 279 11.55 11.06 9.11
N TYR A 280 12.29 10.29 8.33
CA TYR A 280 11.74 9.20 7.51
C TYR A 280 12.74 8.06 7.36
N LEU A 281 12.23 6.88 7.07
CA LEU A 281 13.01 5.70 6.72
C LEU A 281 12.94 5.46 5.22
N VAL A 282 11.78 5.10 4.72
CA VAL A 282 11.51 4.86 3.28
C VAL A 282 10.14 5.44 2.94
N PRO A 283 10.02 6.72 2.60
CA PRO A 283 8.72 7.30 2.27
C PRO A 283 8.24 6.88 0.87
N THR A 284 6.94 6.68 0.69
CA THR A 284 6.32 6.26 -0.58
C THR A 284 6.72 7.15 -1.76
N ALA A 285 6.78 8.46 -1.55
CA ALA A 285 7.13 9.41 -2.61
C ALA A 285 8.48 9.04 -3.24
N LEU A 286 9.52 8.91 -2.43
CA LEU A 286 10.88 8.63 -2.90
C LEU A 286 11.10 7.16 -3.26
N SER A 287 10.45 6.22 -2.57
CA SER A 287 10.60 4.78 -2.84
C SER A 287 9.91 4.31 -4.12
N GLY A 288 8.91 5.06 -4.61
CA GLY A 288 8.06 4.59 -5.70
C GLY A 288 7.88 5.52 -6.88
N TYR A 289 7.95 6.85 -6.69
CA TYR A 289 7.48 7.80 -7.68
C TYR A 289 8.50 8.90 -8.01
N ALA A 290 8.95 9.67 -7.04
CA ALA A 290 9.85 10.79 -7.24
C ALA A 290 11.32 10.37 -7.34
N THR A 291 12.12 11.22 -7.94
CA THR A 291 13.58 11.20 -7.82
C THR A 291 13.96 12.03 -6.60
N ALA A 292 14.84 11.50 -5.75
CA ALA A 292 15.35 12.24 -4.61
C ALA A 292 16.25 13.40 -5.09
N PRO A 293 16.13 14.60 -4.48
CA PRO A 293 16.91 15.77 -4.89
C PRO A 293 18.32 15.78 -4.24
N TYR A 294 18.96 14.62 -4.11
CA TYR A 294 20.28 14.49 -3.50
C TYR A 294 20.98 13.20 -3.93
N THR A 295 22.30 13.22 -3.89
CA THR A 295 23.16 12.03 -4.04
C THR A 295 23.49 11.40 -2.69
N ASN A 296 23.59 12.23 -1.64
CA ASN A 296 23.78 11.81 -0.25
C ASN A 296 22.76 12.52 0.63
N VAL A 297 21.91 11.75 1.25
CA VAL A 297 20.82 12.25 2.07
C VAL A 297 21.30 12.97 3.35
N TYR A 298 22.45 12.59 3.88
CA TYR A 298 23.03 13.21 5.07
C TYR A 298 23.59 14.61 4.75
N ASP A 299 24.29 14.76 3.62
CA ASP A 299 24.83 16.04 3.19
C ASP A 299 23.74 17.04 2.83
N ALA A 300 22.60 16.53 2.32
CA ALA A 300 21.45 17.30 1.92
C ALA A 300 20.50 17.61 3.10
N ASP A 301 20.67 16.95 4.23
CA ASP A 301 19.71 16.93 5.35
C ASP A 301 18.26 16.69 4.88
N GLY A 302 18.08 15.73 3.96
CA GLY A 302 16.77 15.37 3.45
C GLY A 302 16.24 16.28 2.33
N TYR A 303 14.93 16.51 2.29
CA TYR A 303 14.27 17.23 1.19
C TYR A 303 13.12 18.12 1.65
N LYS A 304 12.76 19.08 0.81
CA LYS A 304 11.54 19.89 0.86
C LYS A 304 10.94 20.05 -0.51
N GLY A 305 9.68 20.40 -0.60
CA GLY A 305 9.03 20.65 -1.89
C GLY A 305 7.58 20.22 -1.91
N PHE A 306 7.01 20.23 -3.10
CA PHE A 306 5.61 19.91 -3.29
C PHE A 306 5.39 18.72 -4.22
N GLU A 307 4.24 18.10 -4.02
CA GLU A 307 3.67 17.05 -4.86
C GLU A 307 2.25 17.46 -5.24
N VAL A 308 1.91 17.39 -6.51
CA VAL A 308 0.54 17.52 -6.98
C VAL A 308 0.16 16.31 -7.81
N GLY A 309 -1.09 15.89 -7.73
CA GLY A 309 -1.54 14.75 -8.51
C GLY A 309 -3.03 14.77 -8.81
N ALA A 310 -3.36 14.02 -9.86
CA ALA A 310 -4.71 13.78 -10.31
C ALA A 310 -4.92 12.29 -10.64
N ASN A 311 -6.15 11.82 -10.47
CA ASN A 311 -6.55 10.49 -10.90
C ASN A 311 -7.96 10.52 -11.52
N TYR A 312 -8.20 9.57 -12.44
CA TYR A 312 -9.46 9.47 -13.17
C TYR A 312 -9.78 8.01 -13.52
N THR A 313 -11.02 7.60 -13.33
CA THR A 313 -11.48 6.26 -13.72
C THR A 313 -11.97 6.26 -15.16
N LEU A 314 -11.13 5.76 -16.08
CA LEU A 314 -11.38 5.70 -17.52
C LEU A 314 -12.49 4.71 -17.87
N ALA A 315 -12.45 3.53 -17.25
CA ALA A 315 -13.45 2.47 -17.36
C ALA A 315 -13.50 1.71 -16.05
N LYS A 316 -14.49 0.83 -15.87
CA LYS A 316 -14.56 -0.03 -14.67
C LYS A 316 -13.24 -0.78 -14.50
N ASN A 317 -12.61 -0.65 -13.34
CA ASN A 317 -11.34 -1.26 -12.98
C ASN A 317 -10.12 -0.74 -13.77
N ILE A 318 -10.24 0.39 -14.47
CA ILE A 318 -9.15 1.05 -15.19
C ILE A 318 -9.02 2.48 -14.68
N VAL A 319 -7.92 2.77 -13.99
CA VAL A 319 -7.67 4.09 -13.40
C VAL A 319 -6.37 4.67 -13.95
N ALA A 320 -6.45 5.89 -14.48
CA ALA A 320 -5.29 6.70 -14.85
C ALA A 320 -4.88 7.63 -13.71
N GLY A 321 -3.60 7.90 -13.58
CA GLY A 321 -3.03 8.83 -12.61
C GLY A 321 -1.86 9.61 -13.19
N ILE A 322 -1.69 10.83 -12.70
CA ILE A 322 -0.53 11.68 -12.98
C ILE A 322 -0.09 12.34 -11.68
N LYS A 323 1.21 12.47 -11.48
CA LYS A 323 1.82 13.13 -10.33
C LYS A 323 3.00 13.98 -10.82
N TYR A 324 3.17 15.12 -10.21
CA TYR A 324 4.33 15.98 -10.42
C TYR A 324 4.94 16.31 -9.06
N PHE A 325 6.24 16.14 -8.99
CA PHE A 325 7.05 16.44 -7.81
C PHE A 325 8.04 17.53 -8.20
N ASP A 326 8.22 18.52 -7.34
CA ASP A 326 9.26 19.53 -7.41
C ASP A 326 9.93 19.57 -6.02
N LEU A 327 11.07 18.92 -5.93
CA LEU A 327 11.76 18.66 -4.67
C LEU A 327 13.15 19.33 -4.71
N GLU A 328 13.54 19.91 -3.59
CA GLU A 328 14.84 20.51 -3.35
C GLU A 328 15.51 19.80 -2.16
N ALA A 329 16.82 19.66 -2.16
CA ALA A 329 17.59 19.33 -0.99
C ALA A 329 17.36 20.41 0.09
N ARG A 330 17.35 20.02 1.36
CA ARG A 330 17.23 21.02 2.45
C ARG A 330 18.51 21.81 2.60
N GLU A 331 19.64 21.11 2.50
CA GLU A 331 20.98 21.69 2.44
C GLU A 331 21.57 21.50 1.04
N GLY A 332 22.32 22.49 0.55
CA GLY A 332 22.85 22.48 -0.82
C GLY A 332 21.96 23.21 -1.83
N ASN A 333 22.17 22.92 -3.11
CA ASN A 333 21.45 23.56 -4.22
C ASN A 333 20.90 22.52 -5.22
N GLU A 334 20.85 21.26 -4.80
CA GLU A 334 20.34 20.17 -5.64
C GLU A 334 18.82 20.22 -5.66
N ASP A 335 18.25 19.93 -6.81
CA ASP A 335 16.83 19.81 -7.06
C ASP A 335 16.49 18.61 -7.94
N ALA A 336 15.26 18.15 -7.87
CA ALA A 336 14.74 17.13 -8.75
C ALA A 336 13.26 17.34 -9.03
N LYS A 337 12.92 17.44 -10.32
CA LYS A 337 11.56 17.49 -10.80
C LYS A 337 11.20 16.15 -11.40
N THR A 338 10.05 15.62 -11.03
CA THR A 338 9.63 14.31 -11.53
C THR A 338 8.19 14.36 -11.99
N LEU A 339 7.96 13.97 -13.25
CA LEU A 339 6.65 13.67 -13.77
C LEU A 339 6.44 12.15 -13.74
N TRP A 340 5.41 11.71 -13.06
CA TRP A 340 4.96 10.33 -13.04
C TRP A 340 3.58 10.22 -13.65
N SER A 341 3.40 9.26 -14.56
CA SER A 341 2.09 8.91 -15.11
C SER A 341 1.87 7.42 -15.07
N GLU A 342 0.62 6.99 -14.89
CA GLU A 342 0.29 5.58 -14.82
C GLU A 342 -1.13 5.28 -15.31
N VAL A 343 -1.33 4.06 -15.82
CA VAL A 343 -2.64 3.47 -16.00
C VAL A 343 -2.63 2.10 -15.32
N VAL A 344 -3.60 1.89 -14.45
CA VAL A 344 -3.74 0.68 -13.62
C VAL A 344 -5.00 -0.07 -14.02
N PHE A 345 -4.83 -1.34 -14.37
CA PHE A 345 -5.89 -2.32 -14.65
C PHE A 345 -5.98 -3.28 -13.46
N THR A 346 -7.19 -3.52 -12.96
CA THR A 346 -7.43 -4.50 -11.88
C THR A 346 -8.48 -5.53 -12.31
N PHE A 347 -8.27 -6.80 -11.98
CA PHE A 347 -9.17 -7.92 -12.34
C PHE A 347 -9.23 -8.96 -11.24
#